data_25b49009eae29f4624d628e6797d2c49
#
_entry.id   25b49009eae29f4624d628e6797d2c49
#
_cell.length_a   1.000
_cell.length_b   1.000
_cell.length_c   1.000
_cell.angle_alpha   90.00
_cell.angle_beta   90.00
_cell.angle_gamma   90.00
#
_symmetry.space_group_name_H-M   'P 1'
#
loop_
_entity.id
_entity.type
_entity.pdbx_description
1 polymer ?
#
loop_
_entity_poly.entity_id
_entity_poly.type
_entity_poly.pdbx_seq_one_letter_code
_entity_poly.pdbx_strand_id
1 'polypeptide(L)'
;MASCSKPSEWREIIRNEALRIGFDACGFARVEEVDVDMRDSYRQWLASGKQAQMGYLDNYVELRDNPALLYPGARTMICVALNYYPVRFQSGESPRFAYYAYGRDYHDVMRDKLRQLAVFVSSYSGDTGRVCCDTAPVRERYWA
;
A
#
# COMPACT_ATOMS: atom_id res chain seq x y z
N MET A 1 20.85 -5.10 -26.27
CA MET A 1 21.64 -5.12 -25.02
C MET A 1 21.01 -4.10 -24.08
N ALA A 2 20.23 -4.55 -23.10
CA ALA A 2 19.64 -3.64 -22.12
C ALA A 2 20.76 -3.08 -21.24
N SER A 3 20.92 -1.77 -21.23
CA SER A 3 21.82 -1.05 -20.32
C SER A 3 21.43 -1.42 -18.89
N CYS A 4 22.37 -1.93 -18.13
CA CYS A 4 22.19 -2.21 -16.70
C CYS A 4 22.09 -0.87 -15.96
N SER A 5 20.89 -0.29 -15.94
CA SER A 5 20.63 0.95 -15.21
C SER A 5 20.83 0.70 -13.72
N LYS A 6 21.43 1.69 -13.02
CA LYS A 6 21.69 1.59 -11.58
C LYS A 6 20.37 1.50 -10.81
N PRO A 7 20.30 0.79 -9.68
CA PRO A 7 19.07 0.68 -8.87
C PRO A 7 18.47 2.02 -8.44
N SER A 8 19.26 3.08 -8.32
CA SER A 8 18.81 4.45 -8.05
C SER A 8 18.01 5.05 -9.21
N GLU A 9 18.40 4.76 -10.44
CA GLU A 9 17.72 5.24 -11.66
C GLU A 9 16.32 4.63 -11.81
N TRP A 10 16.19 3.33 -11.54
CA TRP A 10 14.90 2.64 -11.55
C TRP A 10 13.90 3.23 -10.56
N ARG A 11 14.35 3.56 -9.35
CA ARG A 11 13.50 4.18 -8.34
C ARG A 11 12.97 5.53 -8.80
N GLU A 12 13.79 6.34 -9.44
CA GLU A 12 13.37 7.65 -9.95
C GLU A 12 12.38 7.51 -11.11
N ILE A 13 12.62 6.58 -12.03
CA ILE A 13 11.71 6.32 -13.15
C ILE A 13 10.33 5.88 -12.65
N ILE A 14 10.27 4.94 -11.72
CA ILE A 14 9.01 4.45 -11.15
C ILE A 14 8.31 5.54 -10.33
N ARG A 15 9.07 6.32 -9.55
CA ARG A 15 8.52 7.45 -8.80
C ARG A 15 7.89 8.48 -9.71
N ASN A 16 8.58 8.88 -10.77
CA ASN A 16 8.06 9.84 -11.73
C ASN A 16 6.80 9.34 -12.41
N GLU A 17 6.73 8.06 -12.75
CA GLU A 17 5.52 7.48 -13.30
C GLU A 17 4.37 7.43 -12.30
N ALA A 18 4.63 7.09 -11.03
CA ALA A 18 3.62 7.15 -9.97
C ALA A 18 3.03 8.56 -9.83
N LEU A 19 3.89 9.58 -9.81
CA LEU A 19 3.44 10.97 -9.76
C LEU A 19 2.64 11.36 -11.03
N ARG A 20 3.07 10.90 -12.21
CA ARG A 20 2.34 11.12 -13.48
C ARG A 20 0.94 10.48 -13.48
N ILE A 21 0.80 9.29 -12.89
CA ILE A 21 -0.49 8.61 -12.69
C ILE A 21 -1.38 9.41 -11.70
N GLY A 22 -0.78 10.30 -10.92
CA GLY A 22 -1.46 11.19 -9.99
C GLY A 22 -1.49 10.64 -8.55
N PHE A 23 -0.47 9.92 -8.13
CA PHE A 23 -0.15 9.77 -6.72
C PHE A 23 0.60 11.00 -6.21
N ASP A 24 0.48 11.31 -4.93
CA ASP A 24 1.14 12.45 -4.30
C ASP A 24 2.54 12.09 -3.77
N ALA A 25 2.77 10.82 -3.47
CA ALA A 25 4.07 10.33 -3.05
C ALA A 25 4.30 8.88 -3.50
N CYS A 26 5.59 8.52 -3.65
CA CYS A 26 6.03 7.16 -3.95
C CYS A 26 7.34 6.86 -3.25
N GLY A 27 7.36 5.79 -2.47
CA GLY A 27 8.50 5.28 -1.72
C GLY A 27 8.79 3.82 -2.03
N PHE A 28 9.93 3.33 -1.53
CA PHE A 28 10.38 1.96 -1.75
C PHE A 28 10.90 1.38 -0.44
N ALA A 29 10.38 0.24 -0.04
CA ALA A 29 10.86 -0.53 1.07
C ALA A 29 11.38 -1.89 0.60
N ARG A 30 12.33 -2.45 1.32
CA ARG A 30 12.76 -3.83 1.11
C ARG A 30 11.71 -4.75 1.71
N VAL A 31 11.37 -5.83 1.00
CA VAL A 31 10.50 -6.87 1.54
C VAL A 31 11.31 -7.72 2.52
N GLU A 32 10.94 -7.68 3.78
CA GLU A 32 11.52 -8.44 4.87
C GLU A 32 10.45 -8.72 5.94
N GLU A 33 10.79 -9.46 6.96
CA GLU A 33 9.89 -9.64 8.09
C GLU A 33 9.73 -8.33 8.87
N VAL A 34 8.51 -8.08 9.34
CA VAL A 34 8.22 -6.98 10.26
C VAL A 34 9.04 -7.13 11.53
N ASP A 35 9.52 -6.04 12.10
CA ASP A 35 10.27 -6.03 13.35
C ASP A 35 9.60 -6.85 14.44
N VAL A 36 10.40 -7.59 15.22
CA VAL A 36 9.93 -8.47 16.29
C VAL A 36 9.06 -7.71 17.30
N ASP A 37 9.47 -6.51 17.71
CA ASP A 37 8.72 -5.69 18.68
C ASP A 37 7.34 -5.30 18.14
N MET A 38 7.25 -5.00 16.85
CA MET A 38 5.99 -4.67 16.18
C MET A 38 5.10 -5.90 16.02
N ARG A 39 5.67 -7.06 15.77
CA ARG A 39 4.93 -8.34 15.71
C ARG A 39 4.37 -8.71 17.08
N ASP A 40 5.18 -8.62 18.11
CA ASP A 40 4.77 -8.96 19.49
C ASP A 40 3.74 -7.98 20.04
N SER A 41 3.91 -6.68 19.77
CA SER A 41 2.92 -5.66 20.12
C SER A 41 1.55 -5.94 19.48
N TYR A 42 1.53 -6.38 18.22
CA TYR A 42 0.29 -6.73 17.53
C TYR A 42 -0.37 -7.96 18.14
N ARG A 43 0.40 -9.02 18.42
CA ARG A 43 -0.12 -10.23 19.09
C ARG A 43 -0.67 -9.92 20.47
N GLN A 44 0.02 -9.09 21.25
CA GLN A 44 -0.45 -8.65 22.54
C GLN A 44 -1.74 -7.82 22.45
N TRP A 45 -1.83 -6.97 21.44
CA TRP A 45 -3.03 -6.18 21.15
C TRP A 45 -4.23 -7.07 20.82
N LEU A 46 -4.05 -8.10 19.98
CA LEU A 46 -5.06 -9.11 19.67
C LEU A 46 -5.46 -9.92 20.91
N ALA A 47 -4.47 -10.42 21.67
CA ALA A 47 -4.71 -11.21 22.87
C ALA A 47 -5.49 -10.42 23.95
N SER A 48 -5.38 -9.09 23.95
CA SER A 48 -6.13 -8.23 24.87
C SER A 48 -7.54 -7.85 24.38
N GLY A 49 -7.99 -8.41 23.24
CA GLY A 49 -9.33 -8.20 22.69
C GLY A 49 -9.58 -6.78 22.16
N LYS A 50 -8.53 -5.99 21.93
CA LYS A 50 -8.65 -4.58 21.51
C LYS A 50 -9.16 -4.42 20.09
N GLN A 51 -9.15 -5.47 19.27
CA GLN A 51 -9.77 -5.52 17.95
C GLN A 51 -11.30 -5.52 18.00
N ALA A 52 -11.90 -5.74 19.19
CA ALA A 52 -13.35 -5.78 19.39
C ALA A 52 -14.04 -6.73 18.40
N GLN A 53 -15.00 -6.25 17.61
CA GLN A 53 -15.73 -7.07 16.64
C GLN A 53 -14.97 -7.28 15.31
N MET A 54 -13.75 -6.73 15.16
CA MET A 54 -12.95 -6.85 13.95
C MET A 54 -12.16 -8.17 13.91
N GLY A 55 -12.87 -9.32 14.01
CA GLY A 55 -12.26 -10.65 14.05
C GLY A 55 -11.39 -10.99 12.84
N TYR A 56 -11.58 -10.31 11.70
CA TYR A 56 -10.74 -10.47 10.51
C TYR A 56 -9.28 -10.08 10.77
N LEU A 57 -8.98 -9.32 11.82
CA LEU A 57 -7.62 -8.93 12.19
C LEU A 57 -6.82 -10.10 12.79
N ASP A 58 -7.50 -11.11 13.32
CA ASP A 58 -6.88 -12.35 13.79
C ASP A 58 -6.45 -13.27 12.64
N ASN A 59 -6.96 -13.01 11.42
CA ASN A 59 -6.67 -13.81 10.26
C ASN A 59 -5.34 -13.42 9.63
N TYR A 60 -4.60 -14.44 9.16
CA TYR A 60 -3.39 -14.25 8.35
C TYR A 60 -2.29 -13.42 9.03
N VAL A 61 -2.13 -13.56 10.34
CA VAL A 61 -1.10 -12.83 11.12
C VAL A 61 0.30 -13.06 10.54
N GLU A 62 0.61 -14.29 10.14
CA GLU A 62 1.90 -14.66 9.55
C GLU A 62 2.17 -13.93 8.22
N LEU A 63 1.13 -13.79 7.38
CA LEU A 63 1.24 -13.03 6.13
C LEU A 63 1.43 -11.53 6.39
N ARG A 64 0.83 -11.02 7.47
CA ARG A 64 1.01 -9.64 7.91
C ARG A 64 2.41 -9.38 8.46
N ASP A 65 3.00 -10.40 9.07
CA ASP A 65 4.35 -10.34 9.62
C ASP A 65 5.43 -10.53 8.56
N ASN A 66 5.12 -11.28 7.50
CA ASN A 66 6.06 -11.55 6.42
C ASN A 66 5.39 -11.45 5.04
N PRO A 67 5.48 -10.30 4.37
CA PRO A 67 4.90 -10.09 3.04
C PRO A 67 5.45 -11.02 1.96
N ALA A 68 6.64 -11.59 2.14
CA ALA A 68 7.20 -12.55 1.19
C ALA A 68 6.38 -13.85 1.12
N LEU A 69 5.63 -14.18 2.18
CA LEU A 69 4.69 -15.30 2.18
C LEU A 69 3.43 -15.00 1.35
N LEU A 70 3.04 -13.72 1.27
CA LEU A 70 1.90 -13.29 0.48
C LEU A 70 2.19 -13.27 -1.03
N TYR A 71 3.43 -12.92 -1.39
CA TYR A 71 3.92 -12.91 -2.75
C TYR A 71 5.35 -13.45 -2.79
N PRO A 72 5.52 -14.78 -3.00
CA PRO A 72 6.84 -15.41 -3.00
C PRO A 72 7.76 -14.80 -4.04
N GLY A 73 9.00 -14.52 -3.64
CA GLY A 73 10.01 -13.89 -4.51
C GLY A 73 9.97 -12.37 -4.54
N ALA A 74 9.02 -11.73 -3.86
CA ALA A 74 9.02 -10.28 -3.70
C ALA A 74 10.29 -9.80 -3.01
N ARG A 75 10.90 -8.74 -3.54
CA ARG A 75 12.13 -8.12 -2.99
C ARG A 75 11.91 -6.66 -2.62
N THR A 76 10.99 -6.00 -3.30
CA THR A 76 10.74 -4.57 -3.14
C THR A 76 9.24 -4.34 -3.00
N MET A 77 8.87 -3.52 -2.04
CA MET A 77 7.55 -2.97 -1.88
C MET A 77 7.56 -1.53 -2.39
N ILE A 78 6.65 -1.22 -3.29
CA ILE A 78 6.44 0.13 -3.80
C ILE A 78 5.24 0.69 -3.05
N CYS A 79 5.47 1.69 -2.21
CA CYS A 79 4.45 2.34 -1.42
C CYS A 79 4.06 3.66 -2.08
N VAL A 80 2.76 3.92 -2.18
CA VAL A 80 2.24 5.15 -2.76
C VAL A 80 1.25 5.81 -1.82
N ALA A 81 1.15 7.12 -1.89
CA ALA A 81 0.15 7.89 -1.15
C ALA A 81 -0.70 8.70 -2.10
N LEU A 82 -1.99 8.81 -1.77
CA LEU A 82 -2.95 9.63 -2.47
C LEU A 82 -3.66 10.51 -1.46
N ASN A 83 -3.60 11.83 -1.68
CA ASN A 83 -4.29 12.80 -0.84
C ASN A 83 -5.80 12.77 -1.13
N TYR A 84 -6.60 12.64 -0.08
CA TYR A 84 -8.07 12.67 -0.15
C TYR A 84 -8.66 13.96 0.45
N TYR A 85 -7.85 14.98 0.71
CA TYR A 85 -8.35 16.25 1.23
C TYR A 85 -9.22 16.94 0.17
N PRO A 86 -10.50 17.24 0.47
CA PRO A 86 -11.42 17.72 -0.54
C PRO A 86 -11.18 19.17 -0.90
N VAL A 87 -11.37 19.52 -2.18
CA VAL A 87 -11.35 20.91 -2.67
C VAL A 87 -12.62 21.67 -2.24
N ARG A 88 -13.72 20.93 -2.05
CA ARG A 88 -15.00 21.49 -1.60
C ARG A 88 -15.48 20.75 -0.36
N PHE A 89 -15.89 21.51 0.63
CA PHE A 89 -16.41 20.95 1.88
C PHE A 89 -17.94 20.84 1.86
N GLN A 90 -18.46 19.94 2.70
CA GLN A 90 -19.89 19.88 2.98
C GLN A 90 -20.37 21.17 3.63
N SER A 91 -21.64 21.51 3.40
CA SER A 91 -22.29 22.62 4.11
C SER A 91 -22.37 22.31 5.61
N GLY A 92 -22.34 23.33 6.46
CA GLY A 92 -22.45 23.16 7.91
C GLY A 92 -23.78 22.57 8.40
N GLU A 93 -24.80 22.54 7.52
CA GLU A 93 -26.14 22.02 7.79
C GLU A 93 -26.30 20.54 7.48
N SER A 94 -25.32 19.95 6.77
CA SER A 94 -25.36 18.52 6.38
C SER A 94 -24.65 17.63 7.43
N PRO A 95 -25.06 16.36 7.58
CA PRO A 95 -24.29 15.40 8.36
C PRO A 95 -22.85 15.34 7.87
N ARG A 96 -21.90 15.30 8.79
CA ARG A 96 -20.46 15.24 8.43
C ARG A 96 -20.06 13.82 8.11
N PHE A 97 -19.52 13.62 6.92
CA PHE A 97 -18.85 12.38 6.51
C PHE A 97 -17.35 12.56 6.54
N ALA A 98 -16.61 11.46 6.71
CA ALA A 98 -15.16 11.47 6.60
C ALA A 98 -14.72 11.84 5.17
N TYR A 99 -13.65 12.61 5.03
CA TYR A 99 -13.19 13.13 3.73
C TYR A 99 -12.86 12.03 2.72
N TYR A 100 -12.33 10.90 3.18
CA TYR A 100 -12.03 9.76 2.30
C TYR A 100 -13.28 9.16 1.65
N ALA A 101 -14.47 9.40 2.21
CA ALA A 101 -15.74 8.91 1.68
C ALA A 101 -16.37 9.86 0.63
N TYR A 102 -15.68 10.96 0.28
CA TYR A 102 -16.18 11.87 -0.75
C TYR A 102 -15.93 11.31 -2.15
N GLY A 103 -16.96 11.39 -3.00
CA GLY A 103 -16.84 11.03 -4.41
C GLY A 103 -16.89 9.53 -4.67
N ARG A 104 -15.99 9.04 -5.52
CA ARG A 104 -15.87 7.61 -5.86
C ARG A 104 -15.26 6.83 -4.71
N ASP A 105 -15.57 5.53 -4.63
CA ASP A 105 -14.91 4.63 -3.70
C ASP A 105 -13.38 4.69 -3.91
N TYR A 106 -12.65 5.05 -2.84
CA TYR A 106 -11.20 5.18 -2.91
C TYR A 106 -10.50 3.86 -3.22
N HIS A 107 -11.09 2.71 -2.86
CA HIS A 107 -10.53 1.41 -3.21
C HIS A 107 -10.46 1.22 -4.72
N ASP A 108 -11.50 1.64 -5.45
CA ASP A 108 -11.52 1.54 -6.91
C ASP A 108 -10.52 2.52 -7.53
N VAL A 109 -10.49 3.76 -7.03
CA VAL A 109 -9.54 4.78 -7.51
C VAL A 109 -8.10 4.32 -7.30
N MET A 110 -7.77 3.83 -6.10
CA MET A 110 -6.42 3.34 -5.77
C MET A 110 -6.05 2.12 -6.62
N ARG A 111 -6.94 1.14 -6.72
CA ARG A 111 -6.69 -0.07 -7.52
C ARG A 111 -6.44 0.23 -8.99
N ASP A 112 -7.23 1.15 -9.57
CA ASP A 112 -7.06 1.53 -10.98
C ASP A 112 -5.70 2.19 -11.22
N LYS A 113 -5.29 3.11 -10.35
CA LYS A 113 -3.98 3.76 -10.41
C LYS A 113 -2.83 2.76 -10.15
N LEU A 114 -2.95 1.90 -9.15
CA LEU A 114 -1.96 0.88 -8.83
C LEU A 114 -1.79 -0.14 -9.94
N ARG A 115 -2.87 -0.52 -10.64
CA ARG A 115 -2.78 -1.41 -11.83
C ARG A 115 -2.02 -0.74 -12.97
N GLN A 116 -2.26 0.55 -13.21
CA GLN A 116 -1.50 1.30 -14.21
C GLN A 116 0.00 1.30 -13.87
N LEU A 117 0.34 1.57 -12.61
CA LEU A 117 1.73 1.54 -12.15
C LEU A 117 2.33 0.14 -12.27
N ALA A 118 1.59 -0.91 -11.92
CA ALA A 118 2.05 -2.30 -12.04
C ALA A 118 2.31 -2.69 -13.49
N VAL A 119 1.45 -2.28 -14.43
CA VAL A 119 1.66 -2.49 -15.87
C VAL A 119 2.92 -1.78 -16.35
N PHE A 120 3.13 -0.54 -15.93
CA PHE A 120 4.35 0.20 -16.26
C PHE A 120 5.61 -0.50 -15.74
N VAL A 121 5.62 -0.88 -14.44
CA VAL A 121 6.74 -1.60 -13.84
C VAL A 121 7.02 -2.89 -14.59
N SER A 122 5.98 -3.67 -14.90
CA SER A 122 6.12 -4.93 -15.63
C SER A 122 6.69 -4.71 -17.04
N SER A 123 6.20 -3.71 -17.76
CA SER A 123 6.70 -3.40 -19.13
C SER A 123 8.14 -2.91 -19.14
N TYR A 124 8.57 -2.26 -18.06
CA TYR A 124 9.90 -1.68 -17.93
C TYR A 124 10.94 -2.67 -17.39
N SER A 125 10.57 -3.49 -16.38
CA SER A 125 11.49 -4.42 -15.70
C SER A 125 11.36 -5.87 -16.17
N GLY A 126 10.22 -6.24 -16.76
CA GLY A 126 9.87 -7.64 -17.01
C GLY A 126 9.37 -8.38 -15.75
N ASP A 127 9.41 -7.74 -14.58
CA ASP A 127 8.92 -8.32 -13.33
C ASP A 127 7.42 -8.14 -13.18
N THR A 128 6.81 -8.96 -12.35
CA THR A 128 5.39 -8.85 -11.98
C THR A 128 5.25 -8.44 -10.53
N GLY A 129 4.09 -7.88 -10.17
CA GLY A 129 3.80 -7.45 -8.82
C GLY A 129 2.36 -7.72 -8.41
N ARG A 130 2.10 -7.71 -7.11
CA ARG A 130 0.77 -7.78 -6.53
C ARG A 130 0.33 -6.41 -6.05
N VAL A 131 -0.84 -5.97 -6.49
CA VAL A 131 -1.48 -4.74 -6.03
C VAL A 131 -2.23 -5.02 -4.72
N CYS A 132 -1.99 -4.18 -3.71
CA CYS A 132 -2.66 -4.22 -2.42
C CYS A 132 -3.24 -2.84 -2.10
N CYS A 133 -4.47 -2.82 -1.59
CA CYS A 133 -5.13 -1.63 -1.08
C CYS A 133 -6.19 -2.09 -0.08
N ASP A 134 -5.92 -2.02 1.21
CA ASP A 134 -6.76 -2.39 2.37
C ASP A 134 -7.32 -3.83 2.41
N THR A 135 -7.23 -4.56 1.31
CA THR A 135 -7.85 -5.90 1.18
C THR A 135 -6.87 -7.06 1.32
N ALA A 136 -5.59 -6.78 1.39
CA ALA A 136 -4.55 -7.79 1.59
C ALA A 136 -4.06 -7.78 3.05
N PRO A 137 -3.61 -8.93 3.58
CA PRO A 137 -3.03 -8.99 4.92
C PRO A 137 -1.59 -8.42 4.91
N VAL A 138 -1.48 -7.12 4.64
CA VAL A 138 -0.24 -6.34 4.65
C VAL A 138 -0.39 -5.20 5.65
N ARG A 139 0.67 -4.90 6.39
CA ARG A 139 0.72 -3.74 7.29
C ARG A 139 1.11 -2.48 6.49
N GLU A 140 0.19 -1.98 5.67
CA GLU A 140 0.46 -0.90 4.72
C GLU A 140 1.11 0.32 5.38
N ARG A 141 0.60 0.73 6.54
CA ARG A 141 1.16 1.87 7.29
C ARG A 141 2.58 1.63 7.84
N TYR A 142 2.98 0.40 8.06
CA TYR A 142 4.32 0.06 8.52
C TYR A 142 5.35 0.23 7.39
N TRP A 143 4.95 -0.09 6.16
CA TRP A 143 5.82 -0.05 4.99
C TRP A 143 5.88 1.32 4.30
N ALA A 144 4.88 2.18 4.52
CA ALA A 144 4.80 3.52 3.96
C ALA A 144 5.64 4.52 4.78
#